data_c428dbae49a5022a8bf221bab9132cdc
#
_entry.id   c428dbae49a5022a8bf221bab9132cdc
#
_cell.length_a   1.000
_cell.length_b   1.000
_cell.length_c   1.000
_cell.angle_alpha   90.00
_cell.angle_beta   90.00
_cell.angle_gamma   90.00
#
_symmetry.space_group_name_H-M   'P 1'
#
loop_
_entity.id
_entity.type
_entity.pdbx_description
1 polymer ?
#
loop_
_entity_poly.entity_id
_entity_poly.type
_entity_poly.pdbx_seq_one_letter_code
_entity_poly.pdbx_strand_id
1 'polypeptide(L)'
;MLKVGDQAPEFSLPNQDGDNVSLSDYKGKQLVVWFFPKASTPGWTNQGIGFRDELEKYNKRNISIIGVSADPPSKQKKFVEKYDFNYPLLCDESHEMLEKYGVWGLKKFMGREYMGINRVTYILDENHIITDVIDKVKTKSHACDILEII
;
A
#
# COMPACT_ATOMS: atom_id res chain seq x y z
N MET A 1 -9.08 -9.46 8.32
CA MET A 1 -7.74 -8.92 8.05
C MET A 1 -6.72 -10.04 8.13
N LEU A 2 -5.73 -10.05 7.25
CA LEU A 2 -4.71 -11.09 7.23
C LEU A 2 -3.78 -10.98 8.45
N LYS A 3 -3.13 -12.08 8.78
CA LYS A 3 -2.27 -12.18 9.97
C LYS A 3 -0.83 -12.53 9.58
N VAL A 4 0.09 -12.24 10.46
CA VAL A 4 1.48 -12.70 10.34
C VAL A 4 1.51 -14.23 10.15
N GLY A 5 2.25 -14.67 9.14
CA GLY A 5 2.33 -16.08 8.76
C GLY A 5 1.39 -16.48 7.63
N ASP A 6 0.42 -15.64 7.28
CA ASP A 6 -0.47 -15.91 6.15
C ASP A 6 0.23 -15.70 4.82
N GLN A 7 -0.12 -16.50 3.82
CA GLN A 7 0.31 -16.27 2.44
C GLN A 7 -0.43 -15.07 1.88
N ALA A 8 0.28 -14.09 1.31
CA ALA A 8 -0.34 -12.94 0.68
C ALA A 8 -1.16 -13.38 -0.54
N PRO A 9 -2.43 -12.94 -0.67
CA PRO A 9 -3.23 -13.25 -1.84
C PRO A 9 -2.64 -12.66 -3.13
N GLU A 10 -2.74 -13.40 -4.23
CA GLU A 10 -2.35 -12.91 -5.54
C GLU A 10 -3.21 -11.73 -5.97
N PHE A 11 -2.59 -10.80 -6.68
CA PHE A 11 -3.29 -9.68 -7.30
C PHE A 11 -2.70 -9.37 -8.68
N SER A 12 -3.51 -8.74 -9.51
CA SER A 12 -3.08 -8.17 -10.79
C SER A 12 -3.93 -6.93 -11.03
N LEU A 13 -3.32 -5.75 -10.91
CA LEU A 13 -4.03 -4.48 -10.97
C LEU A 13 -3.26 -3.47 -11.83
N PRO A 14 -3.97 -2.52 -12.47
CA PRO A 14 -3.29 -1.44 -13.18
C PRO A 14 -2.65 -0.47 -12.18
N ASN A 15 -1.48 0.05 -12.56
CA ASN A 15 -0.85 1.14 -11.85
C ASN A 15 -1.38 2.50 -12.36
N GLN A 16 -0.74 3.60 -11.96
CA GLN A 16 -1.13 4.95 -12.36
C GLN A 16 -1.03 5.19 -13.88
N ASP A 17 -0.26 4.40 -14.61
CA ASP A 17 -0.09 4.50 -16.05
C ASP A 17 -0.96 3.50 -16.82
N GLY A 18 -1.77 2.70 -16.12
CA GLY A 18 -2.61 1.67 -16.70
C GLY A 18 -1.90 0.36 -17.00
N ASP A 19 -0.64 0.24 -16.62
CA ASP A 19 0.14 -1.00 -16.79
C ASP A 19 -0.17 -1.98 -15.67
N ASN A 20 -0.34 -3.27 -16.00
CA ASN A 20 -0.63 -4.29 -15.01
C ASN A 20 0.57 -4.57 -14.12
N VAL A 21 0.31 -4.61 -12.82
CA VAL A 21 1.29 -4.99 -11.78
C VAL A 21 0.71 -6.16 -11.00
N SER A 22 1.49 -7.23 -10.88
CA SER A 22 1.08 -8.46 -10.21
C SER A 22 2.02 -8.78 -9.06
N LEU A 23 1.53 -9.54 -8.07
CA LEU A 23 2.38 -10.00 -6.95
C LEU A 23 3.57 -10.81 -7.47
N SER A 24 3.38 -11.61 -8.52
CA SER A 24 4.45 -12.39 -9.14
C SER A 24 5.60 -11.55 -9.69
N ASP A 25 5.37 -10.26 -10.00
CA ASP A 25 6.42 -9.36 -10.46
C ASP A 25 7.45 -9.07 -9.35
N TYR A 26 7.10 -9.31 -8.11
CA TYR A 26 7.96 -9.10 -6.94
C TYR A 26 8.48 -10.42 -6.35
N LYS A 27 8.43 -11.49 -7.10
CA LYS A 27 8.90 -12.80 -6.66
C LYS A 27 10.37 -12.76 -6.28
N GLY A 28 10.70 -13.28 -5.10
CA GLY A 28 12.07 -13.26 -4.57
C GLY A 28 12.49 -11.93 -3.93
N LYS A 29 11.54 -10.99 -3.77
CA LYS A 29 11.80 -9.69 -3.14
C LYS A 29 10.87 -9.49 -1.95
N GLN A 30 11.36 -8.81 -0.92
CA GLN A 30 10.49 -8.31 0.14
C GLN A 30 9.61 -7.20 -0.42
N LEU A 31 8.37 -7.12 0.04
CA LEU A 31 7.40 -6.15 -0.46
C LEU A 31 6.68 -5.46 0.70
N VAL A 32 6.62 -4.14 0.64
CA VAL A 32 5.78 -3.33 1.52
C VAL A 32 4.54 -2.91 0.74
N VAL A 33 3.37 -3.32 1.22
CA VAL A 33 2.08 -2.99 0.62
C VAL A 33 1.33 -2.08 1.59
N TRP A 34 1.14 -0.81 1.23
CA TRP A 34 0.38 0.11 2.07
C TRP A 34 -0.93 0.50 1.40
N PHE A 35 -2.00 0.47 2.19
CA PHE A 35 -3.34 0.78 1.72
C PHE A 35 -3.75 2.17 2.20
N PHE A 36 -4.37 2.94 1.32
CA PHE A 36 -4.85 4.27 1.66
C PHE A 36 -6.25 4.49 1.07
N PRO A 37 -7.13 5.26 1.77
CA PRO A 37 -8.52 5.36 1.36
C PRO A 37 -8.75 6.23 0.14
N LYS A 38 -7.93 7.25 -0.07
CA LYS A 38 -8.12 8.20 -1.17
C LYS A 38 -6.84 8.97 -1.47
N ALA A 39 -6.51 9.09 -2.75
CA ALA A 39 -5.37 9.89 -3.21
C ALA A 39 -5.51 11.36 -2.78
N SER A 40 -4.37 12.00 -2.50
CA SER A 40 -4.26 13.42 -2.13
C SER A 40 -4.92 13.80 -0.80
N THR A 41 -5.23 12.86 0.07
CA THR A 41 -5.65 13.13 1.45
C THR A 41 -4.42 13.43 2.30
N PRO A 42 -4.40 14.49 3.16
CA PRO A 42 -3.17 14.94 3.84
C PRO A 42 -2.40 13.87 4.61
N GLY A 43 -3.05 13.06 5.41
CA GLY A 43 -2.39 12.00 6.18
C GLY A 43 -1.72 10.95 5.30
N TRP A 44 -2.39 10.54 4.24
CA TRP A 44 -1.89 9.54 3.29
C TRP A 44 -0.81 10.11 2.40
N THR A 45 -0.92 11.39 2.05
CA THR A 45 0.11 12.09 1.30
C THR A 45 1.42 12.11 2.07
N ASN A 46 1.39 12.40 3.37
CA ASN A 46 2.59 12.36 4.22
C ASN A 46 3.21 10.97 4.28
N GLN A 47 2.40 9.93 4.38
CA GLN A 47 2.87 8.55 4.36
C GLN A 47 3.55 8.21 3.03
N GLY A 48 2.92 8.57 1.92
CA GLY A 48 3.47 8.35 0.58
C GLY A 48 4.78 9.09 0.34
N ILE A 49 4.87 10.34 0.80
CA ILE A 49 6.10 11.14 0.72
C ILE A 49 7.23 10.50 1.53
N GLY A 50 6.91 9.98 2.72
CA GLY A 50 7.88 9.26 3.54
C GLY A 50 8.48 8.06 2.81
N PHE A 51 7.66 7.25 2.18
CA PHE A 51 8.13 6.13 1.37
C PHE A 51 8.95 6.59 0.17
N ARG A 52 8.53 7.66 -0.50
CA ARG A 52 9.28 8.25 -1.62
C ARG A 52 10.70 8.64 -1.17
N ASP A 53 10.80 9.36 -0.07
CA ASP A 53 12.07 9.88 0.42
C ASP A 53 13.02 8.78 0.92
N GLU A 54 12.46 7.67 1.41
CA GLU A 54 13.23 6.55 1.94
C GLU A 54 13.43 5.40 0.93
N LEU A 55 12.90 5.52 -0.29
CA LEU A 55 12.89 4.43 -1.27
C LEU A 55 14.29 3.89 -1.58
N GLU A 56 15.29 4.75 -1.65
CA GLU A 56 16.68 4.33 -1.90
C GLU A 56 17.15 3.33 -0.84
N LYS A 57 16.82 3.57 0.43
CA LYS A 57 17.16 2.67 1.54
C LYS A 57 16.47 1.33 1.42
N TYR A 58 15.19 1.33 1.00
CA TYR A 58 14.45 0.10 0.72
C TYR A 58 15.07 -0.67 -0.43
N ASN A 59 15.40 0.00 -1.53
CA ASN A 59 16.02 -0.63 -2.69
C ASN A 59 17.36 -1.28 -2.37
N LYS A 60 18.17 -0.67 -1.52
CA LYS A 60 19.45 -1.23 -1.06
C LYS A 60 19.28 -2.55 -0.31
N ARG A 61 18.11 -2.76 0.32
CA ARG A 61 17.76 -3.99 1.03
C ARG A 61 16.96 -4.97 0.18
N ASN A 62 16.82 -4.71 -1.12
CA ASN A 62 16.00 -5.49 -2.06
C ASN A 62 14.51 -5.53 -1.64
N ILE A 63 14.01 -4.41 -1.14
CA ILE A 63 12.61 -4.25 -0.72
C ILE A 63 11.90 -3.33 -1.69
N SER A 64 10.77 -3.77 -2.22
CA SER A 64 9.90 -2.97 -3.09
C SER A 64 8.72 -2.41 -2.30
N ILE A 65 8.15 -1.31 -2.79
CA ILE A 65 7.01 -0.65 -2.17
C ILE A 65 5.91 -0.48 -3.20
N ILE A 66 4.67 -0.79 -2.82
CA ILE A 66 3.47 -0.45 -3.60
C ILE A 66 2.43 0.17 -2.70
N GLY A 67 1.70 1.16 -3.23
CA GLY A 67 0.53 1.72 -2.57
C GLY A 67 -0.72 1.25 -3.29
N VAL A 68 -1.83 1.07 -2.58
CA VAL A 68 -3.09 0.58 -3.15
C VAL A 68 -4.26 1.40 -2.65
N SER A 69 -5.13 1.83 -3.56
CA SER A 69 -6.40 2.45 -3.22
C SER A 69 -7.46 2.06 -4.26
N ALA A 70 -8.70 2.50 -4.05
CA ALA A 70 -9.79 2.28 -4.99
C ALA A 70 -9.90 3.40 -6.05
N ASP A 71 -8.95 4.33 -6.07
CA ASP A 71 -8.95 5.41 -7.05
C ASP A 71 -8.66 4.91 -8.46
N PRO A 72 -9.23 5.54 -9.51
CA PRO A 72 -8.90 5.17 -10.88
C PRO A 72 -7.49 5.64 -11.28
N PRO A 73 -6.91 5.07 -12.36
CA PRO A 73 -5.55 5.44 -12.80
C PRO A 73 -5.34 6.93 -12.99
N SER A 74 -6.34 7.66 -13.49
CA SER A 74 -6.24 9.11 -13.70
C SER A 74 -5.99 9.88 -12.40
N LYS A 75 -6.64 9.50 -11.30
CA LYS A 75 -6.43 10.11 -9.98
C LYS A 75 -5.10 9.70 -9.36
N GLN A 76 -4.72 8.44 -9.50
CA GLN A 76 -3.43 7.95 -9.04
C GLN A 76 -2.29 8.65 -9.77
N LYS A 77 -2.42 8.85 -11.07
CA LYS A 77 -1.42 9.55 -11.87
C LYS A 77 -1.22 11.00 -11.41
N LYS A 78 -2.32 11.72 -11.15
CA LYS A 78 -2.24 13.08 -10.60
C LYS A 78 -1.54 13.11 -9.24
N PHE A 79 -1.81 12.13 -8.39
CA PHE A 79 -1.18 12.00 -7.09
C PHE A 79 0.32 11.76 -7.24
N VAL A 80 0.72 10.82 -8.11
CA VAL A 80 2.13 10.52 -8.41
C VAL A 80 2.86 11.75 -8.94
N GLU A 81 2.27 12.45 -9.90
CA GLU A 81 2.88 13.63 -10.53
C GLU A 81 3.01 14.81 -9.56
N LYS A 82 2.00 15.04 -8.74
CA LYS A 82 1.97 16.16 -7.80
C LYS A 82 3.06 16.05 -6.71
N TYR A 83 3.33 14.84 -6.25
CA TYR A 83 4.27 14.58 -5.16
C TYR A 83 5.52 13.83 -5.60
N ASP A 84 5.67 13.60 -6.91
CA ASP A 84 6.84 12.96 -7.51
C ASP A 84 7.16 11.59 -6.91
N PHE A 85 6.13 10.76 -6.76
CA PHE A 85 6.31 9.39 -6.25
C PHE A 85 7.11 8.54 -7.25
N ASN A 86 8.04 7.76 -6.73
CA ASN A 86 8.97 6.94 -7.50
C ASN A 86 8.72 5.43 -7.34
N TYR A 87 7.53 5.06 -6.89
CA TYR A 87 7.07 3.68 -6.76
C TYR A 87 5.61 3.60 -7.27
N PRO A 88 5.13 2.40 -7.68
CA PRO A 88 3.79 2.29 -8.27
C PRO A 88 2.67 2.44 -7.24
N LEU A 89 1.57 3.08 -7.67
CA LEU A 89 0.31 3.12 -6.97
C LEU A 89 -0.70 2.31 -7.76
N LEU A 90 -1.29 1.30 -7.13
CA LEU A 90 -2.23 0.40 -7.78
C LEU A 90 -3.67 0.87 -7.63
N CYS A 91 -4.48 0.57 -8.64
CA CYS A 91 -5.85 1.02 -8.75
C CYS A 91 -6.80 -0.18 -8.62
N ASP A 92 -7.42 -0.35 -7.46
CA ASP A 92 -8.35 -1.46 -7.20
C ASP A 92 -9.80 -0.97 -7.19
N GLU A 93 -10.28 -0.51 -8.35
CA GLU A 93 -11.63 0.03 -8.49
C GLU A 93 -12.73 -0.99 -8.16
N SER A 94 -12.47 -2.26 -8.40
CA SER A 94 -13.42 -3.35 -8.10
C SER A 94 -13.41 -3.78 -6.64
N HIS A 95 -12.43 -3.32 -5.85
CA HIS A 95 -12.21 -3.70 -4.45
C HIS A 95 -11.82 -5.18 -4.24
N GLU A 96 -11.44 -5.88 -5.29
CA GLU A 96 -11.10 -7.29 -5.23
C GLU A 96 -9.88 -7.55 -4.32
N MET A 97 -8.79 -6.83 -4.54
CA MET A 97 -7.59 -6.94 -3.70
C MET A 97 -7.87 -6.44 -2.28
N LEU A 98 -8.61 -5.34 -2.14
CA LEU A 98 -8.97 -4.77 -0.84
C LEU A 98 -9.74 -5.77 0.02
N GLU A 99 -10.66 -6.51 -0.59
CA GLU A 99 -11.42 -7.56 0.10
C GLU A 99 -10.54 -8.76 0.45
N LYS A 100 -9.69 -9.22 -0.47
CA LYS A 100 -8.78 -10.34 -0.25
C LYS A 100 -7.79 -10.08 0.87
N TYR A 101 -7.31 -8.85 0.98
CA TYR A 101 -6.38 -8.46 2.04
C TYR A 101 -7.08 -8.05 3.34
N GLY A 102 -8.42 -8.07 3.35
CA GLY A 102 -9.21 -7.79 4.54
C GLY A 102 -9.15 -6.35 5.01
N VAL A 103 -8.86 -5.41 4.12
CA VAL A 103 -8.76 -3.98 4.43
C VAL A 103 -10.00 -3.18 3.99
N TRP A 104 -10.92 -3.79 3.26
CA TRP A 104 -12.20 -3.20 2.87
C TRP A 104 -13.25 -3.57 3.91
N GLY A 105 -13.82 -2.59 4.56
CA GLY A 105 -14.78 -2.87 5.63
C GLY A 105 -15.59 -1.67 6.07
N LEU A 106 -16.49 -1.91 7.01
CA LEU A 106 -17.36 -0.90 7.57
C LEU A 106 -16.58 0.06 8.47
N LYS A 107 -16.73 1.35 8.22
CA LYS A 107 -16.15 2.41 9.02
C LYS A 107 -17.25 3.29 9.61
N LYS A 108 -17.00 3.83 10.79
CA LYS A 108 -17.90 4.80 11.46
C LYS A 108 -17.20 6.12 11.62
N PHE A 109 -17.87 7.20 11.21
CA PHE A 109 -17.37 8.55 11.39
C PHE A 109 -18.55 9.49 11.63
N MET A 110 -18.53 10.21 12.75
CA MET A 110 -19.56 11.17 13.15
C MET A 110 -20.98 10.59 13.11
N GLY A 111 -21.16 9.36 13.59
CA GLY A 111 -22.45 8.68 13.62
C GLY A 111 -22.90 8.08 12.29
N ARG A 112 -22.09 8.19 11.23
CA ARG A 112 -22.37 7.60 9.92
C ARG A 112 -21.54 6.34 9.71
N GLU A 113 -22.17 5.32 9.15
CA GLU A 113 -21.50 4.09 8.74
C GLU A 113 -21.29 4.10 7.22
N TYR A 114 -20.10 3.72 6.77
CA TYR A 114 -19.77 3.63 5.35
C TYR A 114 -18.71 2.56 5.11
N MET A 115 -18.70 2.01 3.90
CA MET A 115 -17.65 1.08 3.50
C MET A 115 -16.41 1.86 3.07
N GLY A 116 -15.26 1.43 3.51
CA GLY A 116 -14.01 2.11 3.20
C GLY A 116 -12.78 1.25 3.43
N ILE A 117 -11.62 1.83 3.12
CA ILE A 117 -10.33 1.16 3.24
C ILE A 117 -9.75 1.42 4.62
N ASN A 118 -9.39 0.34 5.33
CA ASN A 118 -8.69 0.43 6.61
C ASN A 118 -7.22 0.75 6.38
N ARG A 119 -6.66 1.54 7.28
CA ARG A 119 -5.27 1.95 7.28
C ARG A 119 -4.36 0.81 7.72
N VAL A 120 -3.86 0.05 6.77
CA VAL A 120 -3.02 -1.10 7.07
C VAL A 120 -1.83 -1.13 6.12
N THR A 121 -0.66 -1.47 6.66
CA THR A 121 0.54 -1.76 5.88
C THR A 121 0.94 -3.20 6.17
N TYR A 122 1.07 -4.00 5.13
CA TYR A 122 1.58 -5.36 5.21
C TYR A 122 3.03 -5.40 4.75
N ILE A 123 3.86 -6.13 5.48
CA ILE A 123 5.23 -6.42 5.08
C ILE A 123 5.32 -7.90 4.73
N LEU A 124 5.75 -8.18 3.51
CA LEU A 124 5.87 -9.53 2.97
C LEU A 124 7.34 -9.90 2.83
N ASP A 125 7.68 -11.15 3.13
CA ASP A 125 9.03 -11.66 2.89
C ASP A 125 9.22 -12.04 1.41
N GLU A 126 10.37 -12.64 1.09
CA GLU A 126 10.73 -13.03 -0.27
C GLU A 126 9.82 -14.14 -0.82
N ASN A 127 9.13 -14.88 0.03
CA ASN A 127 8.15 -15.91 -0.33
C ASN A 127 6.73 -15.37 -0.29
N HIS A 128 6.56 -14.05 -0.07
CA HIS A 128 5.29 -13.36 0.06
C HIS A 128 4.43 -13.86 1.23
N ILE A 129 5.11 -14.31 2.29
CA ILE A 129 4.47 -14.59 3.56
C ILE A 129 4.47 -13.30 4.39
N ILE A 130 3.35 -12.99 5.03
CA ILE A 130 3.22 -11.79 5.84
C ILE A 130 4.09 -11.92 7.08
N THR A 131 5.04 -11.00 7.25
CA THR A 131 5.93 -10.95 8.42
C THR A 131 5.48 -9.92 9.45
N ASP A 132 4.81 -8.87 9.00
CA ASP A 132 4.32 -7.80 9.86
C ASP A 132 3.02 -7.23 9.32
N VAL A 133 2.12 -6.85 10.24
CA VAL A 133 0.87 -6.15 9.94
C VAL A 133 0.84 -4.89 10.80
N ILE A 134 0.82 -3.72 10.17
CA ILE A 134 0.85 -2.44 10.85
C ILE A 134 -0.48 -1.73 10.62
N ASP A 135 -1.32 -1.68 11.66
CA ASP A 135 -2.63 -1.04 11.62
C ASP A 135 -2.68 0.30 12.35
N LYS A 136 -1.61 0.66 13.05
CA LYS A 136 -1.46 1.97 13.71
C LYS A 136 -0.29 2.71 13.07
N VAL A 137 -0.60 3.64 12.18
CA VAL A 137 0.38 4.32 11.35
C VAL A 137 0.65 5.73 11.86
N LYS A 138 1.92 6.05 12.09
CA LYS A 138 2.40 7.43 12.27
C LYS A 138 2.79 7.95 10.90
N THR A 139 1.96 8.78 10.30
CA THR A 139 2.09 9.15 8.87
C THR A 139 3.40 9.85 8.53
N LYS A 140 3.99 10.58 9.45
CA LYS A 140 5.24 11.33 9.19
C LYS A 140 6.50 10.47 9.29
N SER A 141 6.50 9.41 10.10
CA SER A 141 7.69 8.59 10.36
C SER A 141 7.54 7.13 9.91
N HIS A 142 6.40 6.76 9.31
CA HIS A 142 6.06 5.37 9.01
C HIS A 142 7.14 4.65 8.19
N ALA A 143 7.64 5.27 7.13
CA ALA A 143 8.66 4.66 6.29
C ALA A 143 9.96 4.36 7.06
N CYS A 144 10.40 5.29 7.92
CA CYS A 144 11.56 5.08 8.77
C CYS A 144 11.30 4.01 9.83
N ASP A 145 10.11 4.01 10.42
CA ASP A 145 9.72 3.02 11.44
C ASP A 145 9.73 1.60 10.88
N ILE A 146 9.27 1.40 9.65
CA ILE A 146 9.31 0.10 8.98
C ILE A 146 10.75 -0.35 8.74
N LEU A 147 11.63 0.55 8.31
CA LEU A 147 13.04 0.22 8.08
C LEU A 147 13.75 -0.29 9.35
N GLU A 148 13.30 0.11 10.53
CA GLU A 148 13.85 -0.36 11.80
C GLU A 148 13.45 -1.80 12.13
N ILE A 149 12.31 -2.28 11.63
CA ILE A 149 11.79 -3.60 11.96
C ILE A 149 12.07 -4.67 10.90
N ILE A 150 12.55 -4.27 9.74
CA ILE A 150 12.87 -5.20 8.63
C ILE A 150 14.38 -5.20 8.26
#